data_25f3b1670cb02c3342d1908b872f73fe
#
_entry.id   25f3b1670cb02c3342d1908b872f73fe
#
_cell.length_a   1.000
_cell.length_b   1.000
_cell.length_c   1.000
_cell.angle_alpha   90.00
_cell.angle_beta   90.00
_cell.angle_gamma   90.00
#
_symmetry.space_group_name_H-M   'P 1'
#
loop_
_entity.id
_entity.type
_entity.pdbx_description
1 polymer ?
#
loop_
_entity_poly.entity_id
_entity_poly.type
_entity_poly.pdbx_seq_one_letter_code
_entity_poly.pdbx_strand_id
1 'polypeptide(L)'
;MPWHNQEQEEIYFVIEGTGEMCLGQERQTVTSGQAVYIPPGVFHQLTNIGDTPLRMLYCYGPAGDVAHWRQELSGTLPKAGVDAPPLPAGAQPQCMEKPV
;
A
#
# COMPACT_ATOMS: atom_id res chain seq x y z
N MET A 1 -3.25 -4.01 0.59
CA MET A 1 -1.83 -3.60 0.35
C MET A 1 -1.25 -3.09 1.66
N PRO A 2 -0.41 -3.86 2.31
CA PRO A 2 0.17 -3.46 3.60
C PRO A 2 1.21 -2.35 3.44
N TRP A 3 1.62 -1.79 4.56
CA TRP A 3 2.65 -0.74 4.62
C TRP A 3 3.99 -1.32 4.17
N HIS A 4 4.46 -0.87 3.01
CA HIS A 4 5.70 -1.36 2.41
C HIS A 4 6.28 -0.32 1.45
N ASN A 5 7.51 -0.56 1.01
CA ASN A 5 8.11 0.21 -0.07
C ASN A 5 8.73 -0.72 -1.11
N GLN A 6 9.10 -0.16 -2.24
CA GLN A 6 9.74 -0.88 -3.33
C GLN A 6 10.64 0.06 -4.13
N GLU A 7 11.53 -0.51 -4.90
CA GLU A 7 12.44 0.28 -5.73
C GLU A 7 11.80 0.80 -7.02
N GLN A 8 10.77 0.11 -7.50
CA GLN A 8 10.03 0.51 -8.69
C GLN A 8 9.10 1.68 -8.37
N GLU A 9 8.90 2.56 -9.32
CA GLU A 9 7.78 3.49 -9.26
C GLU A 9 6.49 2.75 -9.60
N GLU A 10 5.36 3.24 -9.10
CA GLU A 10 4.09 2.56 -9.26
C GLU A 10 2.95 3.57 -9.41
N ILE A 11 1.94 3.18 -10.17
CA ILE A 11 0.69 3.95 -10.27
C ILE A 11 -0.45 3.02 -9.92
N TYR A 12 -1.31 3.46 -9.00
CA TYR A 12 -2.59 2.82 -8.72
C TYR A 12 -3.70 3.60 -9.42
N PHE A 13 -4.59 2.90 -10.08
CA PHE A 13 -5.81 3.48 -10.65
C PHE A 13 -7.01 2.76 -10.08
N VAL A 14 -7.88 3.50 -9.38
CA VAL A 14 -9.06 2.91 -8.74
C VAL A 14 -10.18 2.78 -9.77
N ILE A 15 -10.63 1.55 -9.96
CA ILE A 15 -11.73 1.23 -10.88
C ILE A 15 -13.06 1.30 -10.14
N GLU A 16 -13.12 0.72 -8.95
CA GLU A 16 -14.36 0.60 -8.17
C GLU A 16 -14.03 0.54 -6.69
N GLY A 17 -14.90 1.11 -5.88
CA GLY A 17 -14.76 1.08 -4.42
C GLY A 17 -14.12 2.33 -3.85
N THR A 18 -13.86 2.29 -2.54
CA THR A 18 -13.29 3.39 -1.78
C THR A 18 -12.15 2.89 -0.93
N GLY A 19 -11.00 3.53 -1.02
CA GLY A 19 -9.81 3.16 -0.27
C GLY A 19 -9.24 4.32 0.52
N GLU A 20 -8.46 3.99 1.55
CA GLU A 20 -7.60 4.92 2.23
C GLU A 20 -6.18 4.69 1.75
N MET A 21 -5.62 5.69 1.11
CA MET A 21 -4.24 5.65 0.62
C MET A 21 -3.33 6.38 1.60
N CYS A 22 -2.32 5.68 2.09
CA CYS A 22 -1.24 6.26 2.86
C CYS A 22 0.01 6.27 2.00
N LEU A 23 0.63 7.43 1.86
CA LEU A 23 1.81 7.62 1.02
C LEU A 23 2.79 8.50 1.79
N GLY A 24 3.87 7.89 2.30
CA GLY A 24 4.78 8.59 3.20
C GLY A 24 4.04 9.12 4.41
N GLN A 25 4.01 10.43 4.58
CA GLN A 25 3.32 11.09 5.69
C GLN A 25 1.91 11.57 5.32
N GLU A 26 1.48 11.30 4.09
CA GLU A 26 0.17 11.73 3.60
C GLU A 26 -0.85 10.61 3.68
N ARG A 27 -2.10 11.00 3.91
CA ARG A 27 -3.23 10.08 4.00
C ARG A 27 -4.42 10.70 3.28
N GLN A 28 -5.02 9.96 2.36
CA GLN A 28 -6.12 10.47 1.55
C GLN A 28 -7.09 9.36 1.16
N THR A 29 -8.36 9.69 1.10
CA THR A 29 -9.38 8.79 0.54
C THR A 29 -9.31 8.83 -0.98
N VAL A 30 -9.34 7.66 -1.60
CA VAL A 30 -9.36 7.51 -3.06
C VAL A 30 -10.59 6.73 -3.50
N THR A 31 -11.15 7.14 -4.63
CA THR A 31 -12.37 6.54 -5.18
C THR A 31 -12.22 6.29 -6.66
N SER A 32 -13.25 5.70 -7.26
CA SER A 32 -13.30 5.36 -8.69
C SER A 32 -12.86 6.53 -9.58
N GLY A 33 -12.00 6.23 -10.54
CA GLY A 33 -11.50 7.20 -11.50
C GLY A 33 -10.28 7.99 -11.05
N GLN A 34 -9.78 7.75 -9.83
CA GLN A 34 -8.60 8.45 -9.31
C GLN A 34 -7.35 7.59 -9.45
N ALA A 35 -6.23 8.25 -9.68
CA ALA A 35 -4.93 7.63 -9.79
C ALA A 35 -3.99 8.14 -8.70
N VAL A 36 -3.09 7.27 -8.24
CA VAL A 36 -2.06 7.62 -7.24
C VAL A 36 -0.71 7.27 -7.83
N TYR A 37 0.19 8.23 -7.87
CA TYR A 37 1.57 7.99 -8.24
C TYR A 37 2.40 7.74 -6.99
N ILE A 38 3.14 6.64 -6.99
CA ILE A 38 3.99 6.22 -5.87
C ILE A 38 5.44 6.28 -6.33
N PRO A 39 6.22 7.26 -5.85
CA PRO A 39 7.64 7.35 -6.19
C PRO A 39 8.45 6.17 -5.67
N PRO A 40 9.60 5.86 -6.29
CA PRO A 40 10.48 4.81 -5.79
C PRO A 40 10.87 5.03 -4.32
N GLY A 41 10.85 3.96 -3.55
CA GLY A 41 11.31 3.96 -2.16
C GLY A 41 10.33 4.52 -1.14
N VAL A 42 9.21 5.10 -1.56
CA VAL A 42 8.25 5.69 -0.63
C VAL A 42 7.34 4.61 -0.05
N PHE A 43 7.25 4.57 1.27
CA PHE A 43 6.35 3.64 1.95
C PHE A 43 4.90 4.02 1.68
N HIS A 44 4.08 3.02 1.42
CA HIS A 44 2.67 3.21 1.08
C HIS A 44 1.81 2.05 1.55
N GLN A 45 0.53 2.33 1.72
CA GLN A 45 -0.48 1.35 2.12
C GLN A 45 -1.82 1.75 1.51
N LEU A 46 -2.56 0.78 0.99
CA LEU A 46 -3.93 1.00 0.53
C LEU A 46 -4.87 0.05 1.26
N THR A 47 -5.89 0.62 1.90
CA THR A 47 -6.86 -0.13 2.69
C THR A 47 -8.26 0.10 2.13
N ASN A 48 -9.01 -0.98 1.95
CA ASN A 48 -10.43 -0.87 1.60
C ASN A 48 -11.21 -0.35 2.81
N ILE A 49 -11.80 0.83 2.69
CA ILE A 49 -12.62 1.43 3.76
C ILE A 49 -14.10 1.51 3.38
N GLY A 50 -14.46 0.97 2.21
CA GLY A 50 -15.85 0.89 1.77
C GLY A 50 -16.47 -0.44 2.11
N ASP A 51 -17.73 -0.59 1.77
CA ASP A 51 -18.52 -1.81 1.99
C ASP A 51 -18.65 -2.66 0.72
N THR A 52 -17.97 -2.27 -0.34
CA THR A 52 -17.85 -3.06 -1.58
C THR A 52 -16.37 -3.39 -1.84
N PRO A 53 -16.08 -4.39 -2.71
CA PRO A 53 -14.69 -4.68 -3.05
C PRO A 53 -13.99 -3.46 -3.66
N LEU A 54 -12.74 -3.27 -3.29
CA LEU A 54 -11.88 -2.25 -3.89
C LEU A 54 -11.18 -2.88 -5.10
N ARG A 55 -11.57 -2.45 -6.28
CA ARG A 55 -10.97 -2.93 -7.53
C ARG A 55 -10.05 -1.86 -8.09
N MET A 56 -8.82 -2.26 -8.39
CA MET A 56 -7.82 -1.33 -8.87
C MET A 56 -6.93 -1.98 -9.92
N LEU A 57 -6.38 -1.15 -10.77
CA LEU A 57 -5.32 -1.51 -11.68
C LEU A 57 -4.03 -0.90 -11.15
N TYR A 58 -2.94 -1.64 -11.20
CA TYR A 58 -1.64 -1.08 -10.85
C TYR A 58 -0.61 -1.41 -11.92
N CYS A 59 0.34 -0.51 -12.07
CA CYS A 59 1.41 -0.62 -13.03
C CYS A 59 2.71 -0.14 -12.37
N TYR A 60 3.77 -0.88 -12.51
CA TYR A 60 5.06 -0.50 -11.95
C TYR A 60 6.19 -0.73 -12.96
N GLY A 61 7.26 0.02 -12.81
CA GLY A 61 8.44 -0.07 -13.66
C GLY A 61 9.71 0.41 -12.95
N PRO A 62 10.85 -0.11 -13.35
CA PRO A 62 11.06 -1.18 -14.33
C PRO A 62 10.59 -2.54 -13.82
N ALA A 63 10.45 -3.51 -14.73
CA ALA A 63 10.08 -4.87 -14.38
C ALA A 63 11.09 -5.48 -13.40
N GLY A 64 10.61 -6.34 -12.52
CA GLY A 64 11.43 -7.00 -11.52
C GLY A 64 10.59 -7.42 -10.31
N ASP A 65 11.26 -7.98 -9.31
CA ASP A 65 10.60 -8.38 -8.08
C ASP A 65 10.14 -7.17 -7.28
N VAL A 66 8.95 -7.27 -6.73
CA VAL A 66 8.44 -6.31 -5.76
C VAL A 66 8.78 -6.83 -4.36
N ALA A 67 9.53 -6.06 -3.59
CA ALA A 67 10.12 -6.52 -2.32
C ALA A 67 9.07 -7.04 -1.33
N HIS A 68 7.89 -6.43 -1.28
CA HIS A 68 6.86 -6.83 -0.33
C HIS A 68 6.34 -8.25 -0.56
N TRP A 69 6.41 -8.78 -1.77
CA TRP A 69 5.96 -10.16 -2.05
C TRP A 69 6.79 -11.18 -1.28
N ARG A 70 8.11 -10.97 -1.21
CA ARG A 70 8.98 -11.84 -0.43
C ARG A 70 8.68 -11.74 1.06
N GLN A 71 8.40 -10.53 1.54
CA GLN A 71 8.04 -10.30 2.93
C GLN A 71 6.69 -10.94 3.27
N GLU A 72 5.71 -10.85 2.39
CA GLU A 72 4.43 -11.53 2.55
C GLU A 72 4.59 -13.04 2.61
N LEU A 73 5.34 -13.62 1.69
CA LEU A 73 5.56 -15.07 1.64
C LEU A 73 6.32 -15.58 2.85
N SER A 74 7.25 -14.80 3.40
CA SER A 74 8.01 -15.18 4.59
C SER A 74 7.28 -14.85 5.90
N GLY A 75 6.21 -14.07 5.83
CA GLY A 75 5.49 -13.60 7.01
C GLY A 75 6.18 -12.46 7.76
N THR A 76 7.19 -11.83 7.14
CA THR A 76 7.95 -10.74 7.76
C THR A 76 7.72 -9.44 7.00
N LEU A 77 6.74 -8.65 7.43
CA LEU A 77 6.53 -7.32 6.89
C LEU A 77 7.15 -6.28 7.82
N PRO A 78 7.62 -5.14 7.28
CA PRO A 78 8.16 -4.09 8.12
C PRO A 78 7.06 -3.52 9.02
N LYS A 79 7.41 -3.29 10.29
CA LYS A 79 6.49 -2.70 11.26
C LYS A 79 6.61 -1.19 11.22
N ALA A 80 5.49 -0.51 10.98
CA ALA A 80 5.44 0.94 10.98
C ALA A 80 5.94 1.50 12.32
N GLY A 81 6.84 2.45 12.26
CA GLY A 81 7.42 3.09 13.44
C GLY A 81 8.54 2.28 14.12
N VAL A 82 8.85 1.08 13.63
CA VAL A 82 9.93 0.23 14.17
C VAL A 82 10.96 -0.07 13.08
N ASP A 83 10.57 -0.89 12.10
CA ASP A 83 11.43 -1.28 10.98
C ASP A 83 11.20 -0.40 9.75
N ALA A 84 10.16 0.40 9.77
CA ALA A 84 9.73 1.28 8.71
C ALA A 84 9.31 2.63 9.30
N PRO A 85 9.23 3.69 8.48
CA PRO A 85 8.67 4.96 8.95
C PRO A 85 7.27 4.76 9.52
N PRO A 86 6.84 5.62 10.46
CA PRO A 86 5.49 5.52 10.98
C PRO A 86 4.46 5.83 9.90
N LEU A 87 3.29 5.21 10.01
CA LEU A 87 2.13 5.56 9.18
C LEU A 87 1.71 7.01 9.45
N PRO A 88 1.01 7.66 8.51
CA PRO A 88 0.40 8.95 8.77
C PRO A 88 -0.50 8.92 9.99
N ALA A 89 -0.63 10.05 10.67
CA ALA A 89 -1.45 10.16 11.87
C ALA A 89 -2.89 9.72 11.61
N GLY A 90 -3.42 8.85 12.47
CA GLY A 90 -4.78 8.33 12.36
C GLY A 90 -4.93 7.10 11.47
N ALA A 91 -3.91 6.73 10.72
CA ALA A 91 -3.94 5.52 9.90
C ALA A 91 -3.64 4.28 10.75
N GLN A 92 -4.27 3.17 10.39
CA GLN A 92 -4.04 1.88 11.07
C GLN A 92 -3.25 0.96 10.15
N PRO A 93 -2.21 0.27 10.66
CA PRO A 93 -1.48 -0.70 9.86
C PRO A 93 -2.40 -1.88 9.50
N GLN A 94 -2.27 -2.35 8.27
CA GLN A 94 -2.94 -3.60 7.90
C GLN A 94 -2.23 -4.76 8.61
N CYS A 95 -3.00 -5.53 9.35
CA CYS A 95 -2.47 -6.68 10.05
C CYS A 95 -2.19 -7.81 9.05
N MET A 96 -0.92 -8.15 8.92
CA MET A 96 -0.47 -9.23 8.05
C MET A 96 0.01 -10.44 8.84
N GLU A 97 -0.36 -10.51 10.10
CA GLU A 97 -0.05 -11.70 10.89
C GLU A 97 -0.82 -12.87 10.31
N LYS A 98 -0.08 -13.92 9.96
CA LYS A 98 -0.71 -15.14 9.50
C LYS A 98 -1.50 -15.72 10.66
N PRO A 99 -2.76 -16.15 10.43
CA PRO A 99 -3.47 -16.90 11.44
C PRO A 99 -2.62 -18.13 11.83
N VAL A 100 -2.45 -18.29 13.07
CA VAL A 100 -1.70 -19.43 13.62
C VAL A 100 -2.54 -20.69 13.49
#